data_5a274d25684384e86d54c3b3c943e718
#
_entry.id   5a274d25684384e86d54c3b3c943e718
#
_cell.length_a   1.000
_cell.length_b   1.000
_cell.length_c   1.000
_cell.angle_alpha   90.00
_cell.angle_beta   90.00
_cell.angle_gamma   90.00
#
_symmetry.space_group_name_H-M   'P 1'
#
loop_
_entity.id
_entity.type
_entity.pdbx_description
1 polymer ?
#
loop_
_entity_poly.entity_id
_entity_poly.type
_entity_poly.pdbx_seq_one_letter_code
_entity_poly.pdbx_strand_id
1 'polypeptide(L)'
;RNGLLLTGHMMEEPTLKSQPAALGEAMRSYRSFQLPGIDMLCDWREYTTAKQAQSAAHQFGCPGVMSELYGVTNWDFDFRGHKLAGDWQAALGVTLRVPHLTWVSMEGEAKRDYPASIGYQSPWYTEYPMVEDHFARLNTVLTRGKAQVRLGVIHPVESYWLHWGPSE
;
A
#
# COMPACT_ATOMS: atom_id res chain seq x y z
N ARG A 1 -21.45 3.19 -11.82
CA ARG A 1 -22.69 3.93 -12.20
C ARG A 1 -22.64 5.41 -11.80
N ASN A 2 -21.86 5.78 -10.77
CA ASN A 2 -21.85 7.13 -10.22
C ASN A 2 -20.50 7.86 -10.44
N GLY A 3 -19.64 7.39 -11.32
CA GLY A 3 -18.32 7.97 -11.55
C GLY A 3 -17.34 7.79 -10.38
N LEU A 4 -17.64 6.92 -9.43
CA LEU A 4 -16.76 6.59 -8.31
C LEU A 4 -15.80 5.47 -8.70
N LEU A 5 -14.59 5.53 -8.17
CA LEU A 5 -13.58 4.49 -8.28
C LEU A 5 -13.57 3.67 -6.99
N LEU A 6 -13.58 2.35 -7.14
CA LEU A 6 -13.40 1.44 -6.02
C LEU A 6 -11.90 1.30 -5.74
N THR A 7 -11.51 1.56 -4.52
CA THR A 7 -10.16 1.34 -4.01
C THR A 7 -10.21 0.79 -2.60
N GLY A 8 -9.10 0.32 -2.09
CA GLY A 8 -8.94 -0.26 -0.77
C GLY A 8 -7.85 -1.31 -0.80
N HIS A 9 -7.55 -1.89 0.35
CA HIS A 9 -6.58 -2.96 0.50
C HIS A 9 -7.23 -4.25 1.00
N MET A 10 -6.49 -5.34 0.93
CA MET A 10 -6.91 -6.64 1.45
C MET A 10 -6.36 -6.83 2.88
N MET A 11 -6.66 -7.98 3.44
CA MET A 11 -6.08 -8.44 4.71
C MET A 11 -5.16 -9.63 4.44
N GLU A 12 -4.14 -9.77 5.27
CA GLU A 12 -3.23 -10.93 5.21
C GLU A 12 -2.55 -11.10 3.86
N GLU A 13 -2.20 -10.01 3.23
CA GLU A 13 -1.69 -9.93 1.86
C GLU A 13 -0.32 -10.60 1.64
N PRO A 14 0.59 -10.72 2.66
CA PRO A 14 1.97 -11.07 2.39
C PRO A 14 2.22 -12.47 1.88
N THR A 15 1.39 -13.45 2.25
CA THR A 15 1.72 -14.85 1.96
C THR A 15 0.53 -15.66 1.43
N LEU A 16 0.84 -16.70 0.64
CA LEU A 16 -0.15 -17.69 0.23
C LEU A 16 -0.79 -18.44 1.40
N LYS A 17 -0.10 -18.48 2.56
CA LYS A 17 -0.64 -19.13 3.75
C LYS A 17 -1.67 -18.26 4.45
N SER A 18 -1.39 -16.96 4.57
CA SER A 18 -2.28 -16.03 5.28
C SER A 18 -3.50 -15.65 4.46
N GLN A 19 -3.36 -15.46 3.14
CA GLN A 19 -4.44 -15.02 2.28
C GLN A 19 -5.68 -15.94 2.30
N PRO A 20 -5.57 -17.28 2.14
CA PRO A 20 -6.74 -18.16 2.15
C PRO A 20 -7.50 -18.16 3.48
N ALA A 21 -6.81 -17.93 4.59
CA ALA A 21 -7.45 -17.85 5.89
C ALA A 21 -8.32 -16.59 6.06
N ALA A 22 -7.98 -15.51 5.36
CA ALA A 22 -8.67 -14.23 5.51
C ALA A 22 -9.60 -13.90 4.33
N LEU A 23 -9.16 -14.09 3.08
CA LEU A 23 -9.88 -13.58 1.91
C LEU A 23 -9.85 -14.50 0.67
N GLY A 24 -9.08 -15.55 0.71
CA GLY A 24 -8.92 -16.48 -0.41
C GLY A 24 -7.73 -16.18 -1.31
N GLU A 25 -7.67 -15.02 -1.94
CA GLU A 25 -6.55 -14.64 -2.79
C GLU A 25 -6.63 -13.14 -3.20
N ALA A 26 -5.53 -12.42 -3.05
CA ALA A 26 -5.50 -10.98 -3.23
C ALA A 26 -5.61 -10.56 -4.70
N MET A 27 -4.85 -11.17 -5.60
CA MET A 27 -4.75 -10.72 -7.00
C MET A 27 -6.08 -10.83 -7.75
N ARG A 28 -6.88 -11.87 -7.48
CA ARG A 28 -8.22 -12.02 -8.08
C ARG A 28 -9.19 -10.97 -7.56
N SER A 29 -9.08 -10.63 -6.29
CA SER A 29 -9.89 -9.59 -5.68
C SER A 29 -9.61 -8.23 -6.32
N TYR A 30 -8.35 -7.92 -6.62
CA TYR A 30 -7.95 -6.68 -7.28
C TYR A 30 -8.57 -6.47 -8.67
N ARG A 31 -9.05 -7.51 -9.32
CA ARG A 31 -9.81 -7.42 -10.58
C ARG A 31 -11.02 -6.49 -10.50
N SER A 32 -11.60 -6.39 -9.33
CA SER A 32 -12.80 -5.58 -9.08
C SER A 32 -12.50 -4.13 -8.73
N PHE A 33 -11.23 -3.81 -8.48
CA PHE A 33 -10.81 -2.47 -8.11
C PHE A 33 -10.36 -1.66 -9.32
N GLN A 34 -10.71 -0.39 -9.34
CA GLN A 34 -10.17 0.56 -10.31
C GLN A 34 -8.81 1.07 -9.88
N LEU A 35 -8.53 1.02 -8.58
CA LEU A 35 -7.23 1.34 -8.01
C LEU A 35 -6.91 0.32 -6.90
N PRO A 36 -6.20 -0.78 -7.22
CA PRO A 36 -5.76 -1.74 -6.21
C PRO A 36 -4.96 -1.09 -5.11
N GLY A 37 -5.21 -1.48 -3.88
CA GLY A 37 -4.53 -0.94 -2.71
C GLY A 37 -3.85 -2.01 -1.88
N ILE A 38 -2.89 -1.58 -1.09
CA ILE A 38 -2.13 -2.42 -0.17
C ILE A 38 -1.99 -1.74 1.19
N ASP A 39 -1.80 -2.55 2.21
CA ASP A 39 -1.52 -2.13 3.59
C ASP A 39 -0.17 -2.71 4.01
N MET A 40 0.91 -2.06 3.62
CA MET A 40 2.27 -2.42 4.02
C MET A 40 2.82 -1.53 5.12
N LEU A 41 2.20 -0.37 5.31
CA LEU A 41 2.66 0.67 6.23
C LEU A 41 4.14 1.03 5.96
N CYS A 42 5.05 0.58 6.80
CA CYS A 42 6.49 0.77 6.63
C CYS A 42 7.28 -0.55 6.56
N ASP A 43 6.61 -1.69 6.39
CA ASP A 43 7.33 -2.96 6.27
C ASP A 43 8.10 -3.03 4.96
N TRP A 44 9.40 -3.20 5.06
CA TRP A 44 10.32 -3.25 3.94
C TRP A 44 10.54 -4.67 3.38
N ARG A 45 9.91 -5.66 3.97
CA ARG A 45 10.07 -7.09 3.61
C ARG A 45 8.95 -7.61 2.72
N GLU A 46 7.84 -6.90 2.67
CA GLU A 46 6.62 -7.35 1.99
C GLU A 46 6.62 -7.11 0.47
N TYR A 47 7.65 -7.54 -0.23
CA TYR A 47 7.71 -7.43 -1.69
C TYR A 47 6.50 -8.05 -2.39
N THR A 48 6.03 -9.18 -1.88
CA THR A 48 4.91 -9.92 -2.47
C THR A 48 3.66 -9.07 -2.47
N THR A 49 3.35 -8.41 -1.38
CA THR A 49 2.19 -7.52 -1.24
C THR A 49 2.18 -6.46 -2.33
N ALA A 50 3.27 -5.70 -2.47
CA ALA A 50 3.37 -4.65 -3.48
C ALA A 50 3.34 -5.22 -4.91
N LYS A 51 4.06 -6.32 -5.16
CA LYS A 51 4.14 -6.91 -6.51
C LYS A 51 2.85 -7.55 -6.97
N GLN A 52 2.06 -8.12 -6.08
CA GLN A 52 0.71 -8.62 -6.41
C GLN A 52 -0.20 -7.48 -6.89
N ALA A 53 -0.26 -6.38 -6.15
CA ALA A 53 -1.08 -5.23 -6.52
C ALA A 53 -0.61 -4.58 -7.82
N GLN A 54 0.71 -4.39 -7.98
CA GLN A 54 1.30 -3.86 -9.22
C GLN A 54 0.98 -4.76 -10.41
N SER A 55 1.16 -6.07 -10.26
CA SER A 55 0.89 -7.04 -11.32
C SER A 55 -0.59 -7.02 -11.72
N ALA A 56 -1.49 -7.02 -10.75
CA ALA A 56 -2.92 -6.91 -11.00
C ALA A 56 -3.26 -5.58 -11.71
N ALA A 57 -2.71 -4.46 -11.25
CA ALA A 57 -2.92 -3.18 -11.89
C ALA A 57 -2.49 -3.18 -13.37
N HIS A 58 -1.34 -3.76 -13.68
CA HIS A 58 -0.87 -3.90 -15.07
C HIS A 58 -1.76 -4.82 -15.89
N GLN A 59 -2.16 -5.97 -15.35
CA GLN A 59 -2.98 -6.95 -16.07
C GLN A 59 -4.39 -6.43 -16.38
N PHE A 60 -4.96 -5.64 -15.48
CA PHE A 60 -6.33 -5.13 -15.61
C PHE A 60 -6.39 -3.68 -16.10
N GLY A 61 -5.26 -3.07 -16.43
CA GLY A 61 -5.20 -1.71 -16.97
C GLY A 61 -5.58 -0.63 -15.97
N CYS A 62 -5.32 -0.85 -14.68
CA CYS A 62 -5.56 0.15 -13.65
C CYS A 62 -4.51 1.27 -13.71
N PRO A 63 -4.86 2.50 -13.31
CA PRO A 63 -3.96 3.64 -13.43
C PRO A 63 -2.77 3.63 -12.45
N GLY A 64 -2.82 2.79 -11.43
CA GLY A 64 -1.75 2.69 -10.44
C GLY A 64 -2.11 1.81 -9.26
N VAL A 65 -1.34 1.93 -8.20
CA VAL A 65 -1.52 1.21 -6.93
C VAL A 65 -1.54 2.23 -5.79
N MET A 66 -2.51 2.08 -4.91
CA MET A 66 -2.60 2.83 -3.66
C MET A 66 -1.89 2.06 -2.55
N SER A 67 -1.30 2.76 -1.61
CA SER A 67 -0.76 2.16 -0.38
C SER A 67 -1.11 2.99 0.84
N GLU A 68 -1.58 2.31 1.88
CA GLU A 68 -1.59 2.87 3.22
C GLU A 68 -0.17 2.88 3.77
N LEU A 69 0.29 4.05 4.21
CA LEU A 69 1.69 4.29 4.55
C LEU A 69 1.82 4.97 5.89
N TYR A 70 2.94 4.68 6.57
CA TYR A 70 3.44 5.35 7.77
C TYR A 70 2.76 4.99 9.09
N GLY A 71 1.68 4.21 9.07
CA GLY A 71 1.06 3.71 10.28
C GLY A 71 1.97 2.79 11.09
N VAL A 72 1.64 2.61 12.37
CA VAL A 72 2.40 1.75 13.31
C VAL A 72 3.88 2.14 13.43
N THR A 73 4.18 3.39 13.13
CA THR A 73 5.47 4.02 13.43
C THR A 73 5.41 4.66 14.81
N ASN A 74 6.18 5.66 15.10
CA ASN A 74 6.14 6.35 16.38
C ASN A 74 6.16 7.85 16.17
N TRP A 75 5.98 8.64 17.24
CA TRP A 75 5.98 10.11 17.19
C TRP A 75 7.31 10.72 16.76
N ASP A 76 8.38 9.97 16.82
CA ASP A 76 9.72 10.32 16.32
C ASP A 76 9.94 9.97 14.85
N PHE A 77 8.91 9.48 14.13
CA PHE A 77 9.01 9.16 12.72
C PHE A 77 9.15 10.43 11.87
N ASP A 78 10.36 10.68 11.42
CA ASP A 78 10.78 11.91 10.74
C ASP A 78 10.64 11.86 9.20
N PHE A 79 11.07 12.92 8.52
CA PHE A 79 11.04 13.00 7.06
C PHE A 79 11.94 11.99 6.37
N ARG A 80 13.00 11.53 7.04
CA ARG A 80 13.86 10.47 6.52
C ARG A 80 13.10 9.15 6.44
N GLY A 81 12.35 8.84 7.48
CA GLY A 81 11.49 7.66 7.50
C GLY A 81 10.41 7.73 6.41
N HIS A 82 9.72 8.85 6.29
CA HIS A 82 8.72 9.07 5.25
C HIS A 82 9.30 8.90 3.85
N LYS A 83 10.45 9.50 3.59
CA LYS A 83 11.12 9.39 2.31
C LYS A 83 11.56 7.97 2.01
N LEU A 84 12.19 7.30 2.97
CA LEU A 84 12.69 5.93 2.79
C LEU A 84 11.58 4.95 2.44
N ALA A 85 10.51 4.92 3.25
CA ALA A 85 9.38 4.04 3.03
C ALA A 85 8.65 4.36 1.72
N GLY A 86 8.41 5.64 1.46
CA GLY A 86 7.71 6.06 0.26
C GLY A 86 8.49 5.83 -1.02
N ASP A 87 9.80 6.12 -1.06
CA ASP A 87 10.66 5.86 -2.23
C ASP A 87 10.73 4.37 -2.55
N TRP A 88 10.84 3.54 -1.51
CA TRP A 88 10.88 2.09 -1.67
C TRP A 88 9.60 1.55 -2.27
N GLN A 89 8.45 1.97 -1.76
CA GLN A 89 7.15 1.55 -2.30
C GLN A 89 6.89 2.14 -3.70
N ALA A 90 7.32 3.36 -3.96
CA ALA A 90 7.24 3.94 -5.30
C ALA A 90 8.07 3.14 -6.32
N ALA A 91 9.27 2.69 -5.94
CA ALA A 91 10.08 1.79 -6.78
C ALA A 91 9.41 0.44 -7.02
N LEU A 92 8.53 -0.01 -6.12
CA LEU A 92 7.73 -1.23 -6.28
C LEU A 92 6.44 -1.01 -7.08
N GLY A 93 6.12 0.22 -7.45
CA GLY A 93 4.98 0.55 -8.31
C GLY A 93 3.81 1.23 -7.61
N VAL A 94 3.95 1.64 -6.36
CA VAL A 94 2.95 2.46 -5.67
C VAL A 94 2.96 3.88 -6.25
N THR A 95 1.79 4.37 -6.63
CA THR A 95 1.62 5.69 -7.25
C THR A 95 0.72 6.63 -6.47
N LEU A 96 -0.06 6.10 -5.55
CA LEU A 96 -0.89 6.89 -4.65
C LEU A 96 -0.59 6.51 -3.21
N ARG A 97 -0.11 7.46 -2.44
CA ARG A 97 0.15 7.31 -1.00
C ARG A 97 -1.06 7.79 -0.21
N VAL A 98 -1.48 7.01 0.74
CA VAL A 98 -2.51 7.36 1.73
C VAL A 98 -1.85 7.33 3.10
N PRO A 99 -1.36 8.48 3.57
CA PRO A 99 -0.68 8.53 4.86
C PRO A 99 -1.61 8.15 6.02
N HIS A 100 -1.19 7.24 6.83
CA HIS A 100 -1.79 6.93 8.12
C HIS A 100 -1.03 7.67 9.21
N LEU A 101 -1.55 8.73 9.74
CA LEU A 101 -2.79 9.46 9.44
C LEU A 101 -2.72 10.92 9.97
N THR A 102 -3.85 11.53 10.08
CA THR A 102 -4.07 12.78 10.83
C THR A 102 -5.34 12.64 11.64
N TRP A 103 -5.30 12.90 12.92
CA TRP A 103 -6.48 12.90 13.78
C TRP A 103 -7.16 14.27 13.82
N VAL A 104 -8.47 14.30 13.83
CA VAL A 104 -9.24 15.52 14.08
C VAL A 104 -9.00 16.01 15.51
N SER A 105 -8.86 15.09 16.46
CA SER A 105 -8.62 15.37 17.88
C SER A 105 -7.77 14.27 18.50
N MET A 106 -6.96 14.62 19.48
CA MET A 106 -6.23 13.66 20.33
C MET A 106 -7.03 13.22 21.56
N GLU A 107 -8.28 13.62 21.66
CA GLU A 107 -9.17 13.18 22.73
C GLU A 107 -9.55 11.71 22.52
N GLY A 108 -9.45 10.92 23.58
CA GLY A 108 -9.69 9.48 23.55
C GLY A 108 -8.42 8.67 23.34
N GLU A 109 -8.36 7.53 24.00
CA GLU A 109 -7.15 6.71 24.07
C GLU A 109 -6.78 6.09 22.71
N ALA A 110 -7.76 5.59 21.99
CA ALA A 110 -7.57 4.95 20.68
C ALA A 110 -6.94 5.87 19.63
N LYS A 111 -7.07 7.18 19.76
CA LYS A 111 -6.48 8.14 18.83
C LYS A 111 -4.99 8.41 19.07
N ARG A 112 -4.41 7.78 20.07
CA ARG A 112 -2.97 7.85 20.37
C ARG A 112 -2.22 6.61 19.90
N ASP A 113 -2.97 5.61 19.45
CA ASP A 113 -2.40 4.42 18.84
C ASP A 113 -1.97 4.70 17.39
N TYR A 114 -0.96 4.00 16.95
CA TYR A 114 -0.48 3.99 15.56
C TYR A 114 -0.09 5.36 14.98
N PRO A 115 0.69 6.19 15.70
CA PRO A 115 1.29 7.34 15.04
C PRO A 115 2.22 6.87 13.89
N ALA A 116 2.73 7.70 13.00
CA ALA A 116 2.87 9.13 13.19
C ALA A 116 1.66 9.89 12.61
N SER A 117 1.42 11.09 13.12
CA SER A 117 0.54 12.05 12.47
C SER A 117 1.32 12.92 11.51
N ILE A 118 0.74 13.20 10.35
CA ILE A 118 1.27 14.19 9.39
C ILE A 118 0.61 15.56 9.56
N GLY A 119 -0.32 15.68 10.50
CA GLY A 119 -1.06 16.89 10.78
C GLY A 119 -0.47 17.70 11.95
N TYR A 120 -1.26 18.65 12.43
CA TYR A 120 -0.87 19.62 13.47
C TYR A 120 -0.44 19.00 14.81
N GLN A 121 -0.67 17.72 15.02
CA GLN A 121 -0.20 16.98 16.19
C GLN A 121 1.31 16.74 16.16
N SER A 122 1.94 16.83 15.00
CA SER A 122 3.38 16.70 14.85
C SER A 122 4.06 18.05 14.84
N PRO A 123 5.21 18.23 15.52
CA PRO A 123 5.87 19.53 15.62
C PRO A 123 6.41 20.03 14.28
N TRP A 124 6.57 19.15 13.28
CA TRP A 124 7.12 19.44 11.97
C TRP A 124 6.04 19.52 10.87
N TYR A 125 4.75 19.56 11.22
CA TYR A 125 3.70 19.45 10.21
C TYR A 125 3.71 20.60 9.19
N THR A 126 4.13 21.81 9.60
CA THR A 126 4.25 22.96 8.69
C THR A 126 5.29 22.74 7.59
N GLU A 127 6.26 21.86 7.84
CA GLU A 127 7.32 21.50 6.89
C GLU A 127 6.98 20.27 6.05
N TYR A 128 5.89 19.58 6.34
CA TYR A 128 5.48 18.37 5.65
C TYR A 128 5.31 18.52 4.13
N PRO A 129 4.97 19.71 3.59
CA PRO A 129 4.97 19.93 2.15
C PRO A 129 6.27 19.54 1.43
N MET A 130 7.41 19.54 2.13
CA MET A 130 8.68 19.06 1.55
C MET A 130 8.60 17.58 1.14
N VAL A 131 7.92 16.76 1.93
CA VAL A 131 7.69 15.34 1.63
C VAL A 131 6.74 15.20 0.45
N GLU A 132 5.65 15.95 0.45
CA GLU A 132 4.66 15.90 -0.64
C GLU A 132 5.23 16.40 -1.96
N ASP A 133 6.01 17.47 -1.96
CA ASP A 133 6.71 17.97 -3.15
C ASP A 133 7.70 16.96 -3.72
N HIS A 134 8.41 16.23 -2.87
CA HIS A 134 9.30 15.15 -3.31
C HIS A 134 8.51 14.08 -4.07
N PHE A 135 7.42 13.60 -3.51
CA PHE A 135 6.61 12.54 -4.13
C PHE A 135 5.83 13.03 -5.34
N ALA A 136 5.38 14.29 -5.36
CA ALA A 136 4.77 14.87 -6.56
C ALA A 136 5.73 14.86 -7.75
N ARG A 137 6.99 15.23 -7.53
CA ARG A 137 8.04 15.18 -8.57
C ARG A 137 8.35 13.74 -8.98
N LEU A 138 8.51 12.84 -8.02
CA LEU A 138 8.79 11.43 -8.27
C LEU A 138 7.66 10.79 -9.08
N ASN A 139 6.42 10.98 -8.69
CA ASN A 139 5.26 10.43 -9.38
C ASN A 139 5.11 10.99 -10.80
N THR A 140 5.47 12.24 -11.03
CA THR A 140 5.46 12.83 -12.39
C THR A 140 6.31 12.01 -13.37
N VAL A 141 7.39 11.40 -12.88
CA VAL A 141 8.27 10.54 -13.70
C VAL A 141 7.74 9.10 -13.73
N LEU A 142 7.41 8.54 -12.58
CA LEU A 142 7.07 7.12 -12.44
C LEU A 142 5.72 6.73 -13.05
N THR A 143 4.79 7.70 -13.19
CA THR A 143 3.47 7.44 -13.79
C THR A 143 3.44 7.66 -15.31
N ARG A 144 4.56 8.03 -15.91
CA ARG A 144 4.68 8.19 -17.36
C ARG A 144 5.24 6.95 -18.03
N GLY A 145 4.81 6.72 -19.27
CA GLY A 145 5.25 5.59 -20.06
C GLY A 145 4.45 4.32 -19.79
N LYS A 146 5.02 3.21 -20.22
CA LYS A 146 4.41 1.87 -20.07
C LYS A 146 5.45 0.89 -19.53
N ALA A 147 5.02 0.04 -18.62
CA ALA A 147 5.86 -1.00 -18.09
C ALA A 147 6.32 -1.97 -19.21
N GLN A 148 7.63 -2.25 -19.24
CA GLN A 148 8.22 -3.21 -20.15
C GLN A 148 8.45 -4.52 -19.39
N VAL A 149 7.46 -5.42 -19.45
CA VAL A 149 7.50 -6.70 -18.73
C VAL A 149 8.02 -7.79 -19.67
N ARG A 150 9.12 -8.46 -19.29
CA ARG A 150 9.75 -9.53 -20.05
C ARG A 150 9.74 -10.87 -19.33
N LEU A 151 9.46 -10.87 -18.03
CA LEU A 151 9.44 -12.04 -17.19
C LEU A 151 8.08 -12.14 -16.51
N GLY A 152 7.47 -13.32 -16.54
CA GLY A 152 6.30 -13.67 -15.76
C GLY A 152 6.69 -14.61 -14.63
N VAL A 153 6.18 -14.35 -13.45
CA VAL A 153 6.29 -15.26 -12.30
C VAL A 153 4.91 -15.83 -12.02
N ILE A 154 4.81 -17.15 -12.02
CA ILE A 154 3.55 -17.83 -11.71
C ILE A 154 3.32 -17.74 -10.21
N HIS A 155 2.16 -17.21 -9.84
CA HIS A 155 1.69 -17.20 -8.45
C HIS A 155 0.84 -18.47 -8.24
N PRO A 156 1.34 -19.49 -7.53
CA PRO A 156 0.75 -20.84 -7.55
C PRO A 156 -0.42 -20.99 -6.57
N VAL A 157 -1.38 -20.06 -6.61
CA VAL A 157 -2.47 -20.01 -5.64
C VAL A 157 -3.40 -21.24 -5.72
N GLU A 158 -3.71 -21.72 -6.92
CA GLU A 158 -4.56 -22.89 -7.07
C GLU A 158 -3.88 -24.15 -6.53
N SER A 159 -2.59 -24.29 -6.74
CA SER A 159 -1.82 -25.39 -6.17
C SER A 159 -1.82 -25.35 -4.65
N TYR A 160 -1.77 -24.15 -4.08
CA TYR A 160 -1.85 -23.99 -2.64
C TYR A 160 -3.25 -24.35 -2.11
N TRP A 161 -4.32 -23.92 -2.79
CA TRP A 161 -5.69 -24.26 -2.38
C TRP A 161 -5.99 -25.75 -2.37
N LEU A 162 -5.37 -26.53 -3.24
CA LEU A 162 -5.53 -27.98 -3.24
C LEU A 162 -4.99 -28.65 -1.96
N HIS A 163 -4.10 -27.99 -1.25
CA HIS A 163 -3.48 -28.48 -0.03
C HIS A 163 -3.92 -27.71 1.22
N TRP A 164 -4.73 -26.67 1.03
CA TRP A 164 -5.20 -25.86 2.14
C TRP A 164 -6.39 -26.52 2.83
N GLY A 165 -6.40 -26.49 4.15
CA GLY A 165 -7.48 -26.99 4.97
C GLY A 165 -7.42 -26.41 6.37
N PRO A 166 -8.44 -26.65 7.20
CA PRO A 166 -8.41 -26.27 8.60
C PRO A 166 -7.17 -26.88 9.27
N SER A 167 -6.46 -26.07 10.02
CA SER A 167 -5.42 -26.61 10.93
C SER A 167 -6.12 -27.41 12.02
N GLU A 168 -5.72 -28.65 12.21
CA GLU A 168 -6.11 -29.44 13.37
C GLU A 168 -5.57 -28.83 14.66
#